data_9a344e144dc227c2c09487a2b84169bc
#
_entry.id   9a344e144dc227c2c09487a2b84169bc
#
_cell.length_a   1.000
_cell.length_b   1.000
_cell.length_c   1.000
_cell.angle_alpha   90.00
_cell.angle_beta   90.00
_cell.angle_gamma   90.00
#
_symmetry.space_group_name_H-M   'P 1'
#
loop_
_entity.id
_entity.type
_entity.pdbx_description
1 polymer ?
#
loop_
_entity_poly.entity_id
_entity_poly.type
_entity_poly.pdbx_seq_one_letter_code
_entity_poly.pdbx_strand_id
1 'polypeptide(L)'
;MAETAPTSPPTGAAAVQPAAEDERDLRAAVEGGDGIFTIRASGTHRGWNGIRYKTGLSAKNVPARNLSMNVATIPPGGVAYAHIHVDFDVMLYILQGRVRHEYGDHLKKTLDNEAGDFIYIEPGVPHEVFNLSDTEPVVAVVARSDASEWEHIVPYDRETGRPVEPE
;
A
#
# COMPACT_ATOMS: atom_id res chain seq x y z
N MET A 1 -14.62 5.22 26.05
CA MET A 1 -13.84 6.37 25.58
C MET A 1 -13.73 6.22 24.08
N ALA A 2 -14.16 7.21 23.30
CA ALA A 2 -14.05 7.16 21.85
C ALA A 2 -12.58 7.34 21.49
N GLU A 3 -12.00 6.32 20.87
CA GLU A 3 -10.64 6.33 20.31
C GLU A 3 -10.65 7.32 19.13
N THR A 4 -10.01 8.47 19.30
CA THR A 4 -9.90 9.47 18.23
C THR A 4 -8.95 8.90 17.18
N ALA A 5 -9.45 8.73 15.96
CA ALA A 5 -8.60 8.37 14.82
C ALA A 5 -7.49 9.44 14.67
N PRO A 6 -6.27 9.04 14.28
CA PRO A 6 -5.21 9.99 14.00
C PRO A 6 -5.67 10.97 12.91
N THR A 7 -5.37 12.26 13.11
CA THR A 7 -5.73 13.31 12.15
C THR A 7 -4.91 13.14 10.88
N SER A 8 -5.56 13.25 9.73
CA SER A 8 -4.89 13.32 8.43
C SER A 8 -3.81 14.42 8.43
N PRO A 9 -2.70 14.24 7.72
CA PRO A 9 -1.69 15.27 7.61
C PRO A 9 -2.29 16.52 6.95
N PRO A 10 -1.67 17.69 7.16
CA PRO A 10 -2.12 18.93 6.54
C PRO A 10 -2.16 18.79 5.03
N THR A 11 -3.22 19.30 4.42
CA THR A 11 -3.46 19.37 2.99
C THR A 11 -2.21 19.86 2.25
N GLY A 12 -1.65 19.07 1.34
CA GLY A 12 -0.48 19.44 0.55
C GLY A 12 0.78 18.59 0.76
N ALA A 13 0.77 17.58 1.63
CA ALA A 13 1.83 16.59 1.62
C ALA A 13 1.65 15.69 0.37
N ALA A 14 2.27 16.09 -0.74
CA ALA A 14 2.39 15.21 -1.89
C ALA A 14 3.01 13.89 -1.43
N ALA A 15 2.41 12.77 -1.78
CA ALA A 15 3.04 11.48 -1.56
C ALA A 15 4.42 11.51 -2.25
N VAL A 16 5.48 11.56 -1.44
CA VAL A 16 6.84 11.53 -1.97
C VAL A 16 7.02 10.16 -2.60
N GLN A 17 7.03 10.12 -3.93
CA GLN A 17 7.41 8.90 -4.62
C GLN A 17 8.84 8.54 -4.20
N PRO A 18 9.14 7.28 -3.90
CA PRO A 18 10.50 6.88 -3.61
C PRO A 18 11.39 7.28 -4.80
N ALA A 19 12.59 7.78 -4.50
CA ALA A 19 13.60 8.00 -5.52
C ALA A 19 13.70 6.71 -6.36
N ALA A 20 13.81 6.88 -7.68
CA ALA A 20 13.90 5.75 -8.62
C ALA A 20 14.97 4.77 -8.13
N GLU A 21 14.54 3.65 -7.56
CA GLU A 21 15.44 2.60 -7.11
C GLU A 21 16.06 1.96 -8.34
N ASP A 22 17.34 1.67 -8.24
CA ASP A 22 18.02 0.95 -9.32
C ASP A 22 17.42 -0.46 -9.44
N GLU A 23 16.67 -0.71 -10.52
CA GLU A 23 16.06 -2.02 -10.78
C GLU A 23 17.07 -3.17 -10.74
N ARG A 24 18.36 -2.89 -10.97
CA ARG A 24 19.44 -3.89 -10.84
C ARG A 24 19.57 -4.40 -9.42
N ASP A 25 19.42 -3.54 -8.42
CA ASP A 25 19.48 -3.95 -7.01
C ASP A 25 18.28 -4.81 -6.62
N LEU A 26 17.10 -4.49 -7.16
CA LEU A 26 15.91 -5.30 -6.94
C LEU A 26 16.03 -6.69 -7.56
N ARG A 27 16.64 -6.80 -8.73
CA ARG A 27 16.89 -8.08 -9.42
C ARG A 27 17.98 -8.90 -8.74
N ALA A 28 19.00 -8.27 -8.20
CA ALA A 28 20.09 -8.94 -7.50
C ALA A 28 19.64 -9.71 -6.25
N ALA A 29 18.50 -9.34 -5.66
CA ALA A 29 17.91 -10.00 -4.51
C ALA A 29 17.09 -11.26 -4.88
N VAL A 30 16.87 -11.53 -6.17
CA VAL A 30 16.08 -12.64 -6.67
C VAL A 30 16.98 -13.87 -6.92
N GLU A 31 16.56 -15.01 -6.40
CA GLU A 31 17.18 -16.31 -6.65
C GLU A 31 16.24 -17.17 -7.51
N GLY A 32 16.81 -18.15 -8.19
CA GLY A 32 16.08 -19.11 -9.02
C GLY A 32 16.29 -18.90 -10.52
N GLY A 33 15.47 -19.56 -11.33
CA GLY A 33 15.54 -19.58 -12.79
C GLY A 33 14.53 -20.56 -13.37
N ASP A 34 14.56 -20.74 -14.69
CA ASP A 34 13.71 -21.69 -15.39
C ASP A 34 12.21 -21.57 -15.04
N GLY A 35 11.75 -20.34 -14.79
CA GLY A 35 10.36 -20.02 -14.50
C GLY A 35 9.95 -20.03 -13.02
N ILE A 36 10.88 -20.36 -12.11
CA ILE A 36 10.62 -20.30 -10.65
C ILE A 36 11.63 -19.34 -10.01
N PHE A 37 11.10 -18.32 -9.32
CA PHE A 37 11.88 -17.27 -8.70
C PHE A 37 11.48 -17.06 -7.25
N THR A 38 12.41 -16.62 -6.40
CA THR A 38 12.16 -16.34 -4.98
C THR A 38 12.93 -15.11 -4.50
N ILE A 39 12.35 -14.40 -3.53
CA ILE A 39 13.05 -13.45 -2.67
C ILE A 39 13.03 -13.99 -1.25
N ARG A 40 14.17 -14.00 -0.57
CA ARG A 40 14.28 -14.51 0.80
C ARG A 40 13.72 -13.54 1.82
N ALA A 41 13.44 -14.05 3.03
CA ALA A 41 12.84 -13.30 4.13
C ALA A 41 13.64 -12.07 4.57
N SER A 42 14.95 -12.05 4.34
CA SER A 42 15.87 -10.95 4.68
C SER A 42 15.92 -9.81 3.63
N GLY A 43 15.01 -9.82 2.66
CA GLY A 43 14.99 -8.82 1.58
C GLY A 43 14.82 -7.37 2.06
N THR A 44 15.05 -6.44 1.15
CA THR A 44 15.01 -4.99 1.38
C THR A 44 13.60 -4.48 1.71
N HIS A 45 13.56 -3.29 2.33
CA HIS A 45 12.33 -2.57 2.59
C HIS A 45 12.38 -1.20 1.93
N ARG A 46 11.23 -0.74 1.46
CA ARG A 46 11.04 0.57 0.85
C ARG A 46 9.89 1.29 1.53
N GLY A 47 9.99 2.63 1.67
CA GLY A 47 8.91 3.46 2.19
C GLY A 47 8.17 4.17 1.06
N TRP A 48 6.85 4.16 1.10
CA TRP A 48 6.00 4.93 0.23
C TRP A 48 4.64 5.20 0.88
N ASN A 49 4.12 6.41 0.74
CA ASN A 49 2.78 6.81 1.18
C ASN A 49 2.45 6.49 2.66
N GLY A 50 3.40 6.71 3.58
CA GLY A 50 3.23 6.40 5.01
C GLY A 50 3.39 4.92 5.36
N ILE A 51 3.62 4.07 4.38
CA ILE A 51 3.73 2.61 4.51
C ILE A 51 5.19 2.19 4.32
N ARG A 52 5.61 1.18 5.04
CA ARG A 52 6.86 0.47 4.82
C ARG A 52 6.57 -0.85 4.13
N TYR A 53 7.11 -1.03 2.94
CA TYR A 53 6.96 -2.25 2.16
C TYR A 53 8.20 -3.12 2.26
N LYS A 54 8.02 -4.40 2.60
CA LYS A 54 9.02 -5.41 2.32
C LYS A 54 8.93 -5.72 0.82
N THR A 55 10.05 -5.58 0.12
CA THR A 55 10.15 -5.86 -1.31
C THR A 55 9.69 -7.28 -1.61
N GLY A 56 8.73 -7.40 -2.49
CA GLY A 56 8.17 -8.65 -2.98
C GLY A 56 8.52 -8.89 -4.45
N LEU A 57 7.61 -9.50 -5.18
CA LEU A 57 7.77 -9.86 -6.59
C LEU A 57 6.90 -8.96 -7.47
N SER A 58 7.52 -8.43 -8.53
CA SER A 58 6.87 -7.56 -9.52
C SER A 58 7.61 -7.61 -10.85
N ALA A 59 7.14 -6.92 -11.87
CA ALA A 59 7.85 -6.79 -13.15
C ALA A 59 9.22 -6.12 -13.02
N LYS A 60 9.51 -5.44 -11.91
CA LYS A 60 10.81 -4.82 -11.64
C LYS A 60 11.92 -5.83 -11.38
N ASN A 61 11.58 -7.03 -10.90
CA ASN A 61 12.58 -8.00 -10.49
C ASN A 61 12.37 -9.43 -11.01
N VAL A 62 11.16 -9.77 -11.47
CA VAL A 62 10.87 -11.06 -12.13
C VAL A 62 10.02 -10.81 -13.37
N PRO A 63 9.90 -11.76 -14.32
CA PRO A 63 9.10 -11.57 -15.53
C PRO A 63 7.57 -11.67 -15.25
N ALA A 64 7.09 -10.98 -14.21
CA ALA A 64 5.68 -10.88 -13.90
C ALA A 64 4.96 -10.03 -14.97
N ARG A 65 3.78 -10.46 -15.39
CA ARG A 65 3.01 -9.78 -16.45
C ARG A 65 1.82 -9.01 -15.91
N ASN A 66 1.14 -9.55 -14.89
CA ASN A 66 -0.17 -9.07 -14.46
C ASN A 66 -0.31 -8.96 -12.95
N LEU A 67 0.72 -9.31 -12.20
CA LEU A 67 0.66 -9.34 -10.74
C LEU A 67 1.91 -8.75 -10.12
N SER A 68 1.72 -8.04 -9.01
CA SER A 68 2.75 -7.77 -8.03
C SER A 68 2.27 -8.15 -6.63
N MET A 69 3.20 -8.52 -5.77
CA MET A 69 2.91 -8.88 -4.38
C MET A 69 4.04 -8.41 -3.47
N ASN A 70 3.68 -7.81 -2.35
CA ASN A 70 4.61 -7.43 -1.29
C ASN A 70 3.95 -7.51 0.09
N VAL A 71 4.70 -7.21 1.14
CA VAL A 71 4.18 -7.08 2.50
C VAL A 71 4.25 -5.61 2.91
N ALA A 72 3.10 -5.05 3.27
CA ALA A 72 2.96 -3.68 3.76
C ALA A 72 2.97 -3.66 5.29
N THR A 73 3.63 -2.67 5.87
CA THR A 73 3.59 -2.40 7.31
C THR A 73 3.22 -0.94 7.53
N ILE A 74 2.14 -0.71 8.28
CA ILE A 74 1.76 0.61 8.78
C ILE A 74 2.22 0.68 10.25
N PRO A 75 3.12 1.61 10.61
CA PRO A 75 3.61 1.70 11.98
C PRO A 75 2.50 2.03 12.97
N PRO A 76 2.74 1.85 14.29
CA PRO A 76 1.80 2.29 15.32
C PRO A 76 1.39 3.74 15.14
N GLY A 77 0.08 4.05 15.23
CA GLY A 77 -0.49 5.37 14.98
C GLY A 77 -0.34 5.89 13.54
N GLY A 78 0.16 5.06 12.63
CA GLY A 78 0.46 5.44 11.25
C GLY A 78 -0.75 5.43 10.34
N VAL A 79 -0.56 6.07 9.18
CA VAL A 79 -1.59 6.23 8.15
C VAL A 79 -0.99 5.90 6.78
N ALA A 80 -1.70 5.10 5.98
CA ALA A 80 -1.52 5.05 4.55
C ALA A 80 -2.39 6.15 3.94
N TYR A 81 -1.76 7.21 3.44
CA TYR A 81 -2.46 8.43 3.01
C TYR A 81 -3.41 8.18 1.84
N ALA A 82 -4.41 9.07 1.75
CA ALA A 82 -5.49 8.99 0.79
C ALA A 82 -5.01 8.86 -0.65
N HIS A 83 -5.48 7.84 -1.36
CA HIS A 83 -5.09 7.54 -2.73
C HIS A 83 -6.14 6.72 -3.48
N ILE A 84 -5.90 6.58 -4.78
CA ILE A 84 -6.71 5.78 -5.71
C ILE A 84 -5.79 4.84 -6.48
N HIS A 85 -6.19 3.59 -6.65
CA HIS A 85 -5.58 2.64 -7.58
C HIS A 85 -6.22 2.83 -8.96
N VAL A 86 -5.42 3.21 -9.96
CA VAL A 86 -5.93 3.44 -11.31
C VAL A 86 -5.88 2.13 -12.11
N ASP A 87 -7.05 1.67 -12.55
CA ASP A 87 -7.24 0.53 -13.47
C ASP A 87 -6.69 -0.83 -12.99
N PHE A 88 -6.51 -1.04 -11.69
CA PHE A 88 -6.13 -2.35 -11.16
C PHE A 88 -6.79 -2.69 -9.82
N ASP A 89 -6.97 -3.97 -9.59
CA ASP A 89 -7.51 -4.54 -8.35
C ASP A 89 -6.43 -4.65 -7.28
N VAL A 90 -6.84 -4.45 -6.02
CA VAL A 90 -5.99 -4.76 -4.87
C VAL A 90 -6.70 -5.71 -3.94
N MET A 91 -5.97 -6.73 -3.52
CA MET A 91 -6.40 -7.65 -2.47
C MET A 91 -5.36 -7.65 -1.35
N LEU A 92 -5.86 -7.63 -0.12
CA LEU A 92 -5.03 -7.69 1.07
C LEU A 92 -5.47 -8.83 1.96
N TYR A 93 -4.50 -9.39 2.69
CA TYR A 93 -4.75 -10.26 3.83
C TYR A 93 -4.00 -9.72 5.04
N ILE A 94 -4.72 -9.41 6.11
CA ILE A 94 -4.11 -8.85 7.33
C ILE A 94 -3.48 -9.98 8.15
N LEU A 95 -2.17 -9.90 8.32
CA LEU A 95 -1.40 -10.84 9.15
C LEU A 95 -1.38 -10.44 10.62
N GLN A 96 -1.39 -9.11 10.91
CA GLN A 96 -1.29 -8.55 12.24
C GLN A 96 -1.93 -7.17 12.32
N GLY A 97 -2.55 -6.87 13.46
CA GLY A 97 -3.08 -5.56 13.78
C GLY A 97 -4.52 -5.34 13.34
N ARG A 98 -4.97 -4.10 13.49
CA ARG A 98 -6.32 -3.64 13.13
C ARG A 98 -6.24 -2.34 12.35
N VAL A 99 -7.04 -2.23 11.30
CA VAL A 99 -7.11 -1.05 10.44
C VAL A 99 -8.51 -0.50 10.36
N ARG A 100 -8.61 0.81 10.10
CA ARG A 100 -9.80 1.46 9.59
C ARG A 100 -9.51 1.97 8.19
N HIS A 101 -10.35 1.54 7.25
CA HIS A 101 -10.45 2.18 5.94
C HIS A 101 -11.48 3.30 6.02
N GLU A 102 -11.09 4.52 5.64
CA GLU A 102 -12.01 5.57 5.26
C GLU A 102 -12.04 5.62 3.74
N TYR A 103 -13.21 5.53 3.11
CA TYR A 103 -13.28 5.32 1.66
C TYR A 103 -14.53 5.95 1.02
N GLY A 104 -14.51 5.92 -0.33
CA GLY A 104 -15.57 6.49 -1.15
C GLY A 104 -15.50 8.00 -1.26
N ASP A 105 -16.57 8.60 -1.73
CA ASP A 105 -16.65 10.03 -1.95
C ASP A 105 -16.32 10.83 -0.69
N HIS A 106 -15.32 11.72 -0.78
CA HIS A 106 -14.75 12.47 0.35
C HIS A 106 -14.36 11.60 1.55
N LEU A 107 -14.09 10.30 1.36
CA LEU A 107 -13.72 9.32 2.40
C LEU A 107 -14.72 9.23 3.57
N LYS A 108 -16.02 9.36 3.28
CA LYS A 108 -17.07 9.44 4.33
C LYS A 108 -17.55 8.08 4.85
N LYS A 109 -17.18 6.99 4.17
CA LYS A 109 -17.52 5.63 4.61
C LYS A 109 -16.36 5.04 5.40
N THR A 110 -16.68 4.19 6.39
CA THR A 110 -15.68 3.51 7.20
C THR A 110 -15.89 2.01 7.21
N LEU A 111 -14.78 1.27 7.26
CA LEU A 111 -14.77 -0.18 7.44
C LEU A 111 -13.56 -0.56 8.28
N ASP A 112 -13.79 -1.28 9.37
CA ASP A 112 -12.74 -1.79 10.24
C ASP A 112 -12.47 -3.26 9.92
N ASN A 113 -11.19 -3.63 9.88
CA ASN A 113 -10.72 -4.98 9.67
C ASN A 113 -9.60 -5.33 10.65
N GLU A 114 -9.40 -6.63 10.89
CA GLU A 114 -8.39 -7.14 11.81
C GLU A 114 -7.64 -8.34 11.23
N ALA A 115 -6.65 -8.82 11.96
CA ALA A 115 -5.85 -9.98 11.54
C ALA A 115 -6.75 -11.19 11.21
N GLY A 116 -6.53 -11.77 10.04
CA GLY A 116 -7.34 -12.85 9.47
C GLY A 116 -8.34 -12.41 8.42
N ASP A 117 -8.60 -11.11 8.29
CA ASP A 117 -9.54 -10.60 7.28
C ASP A 117 -8.89 -10.48 5.90
N PHE A 118 -9.69 -10.74 4.87
CA PHE A 118 -9.41 -10.38 3.49
C PHE A 118 -10.12 -9.08 3.12
N ILE A 119 -9.43 -8.23 2.36
CA ILE A 119 -9.96 -6.96 1.86
C ILE A 119 -9.79 -6.92 0.35
N TYR A 120 -10.83 -6.50 -0.36
CA TYR A 120 -10.80 -6.21 -1.78
C TYR A 120 -11.06 -4.72 -2.00
N ILE A 121 -10.24 -4.08 -2.82
CA ILE A 121 -10.38 -2.67 -3.20
C ILE A 121 -10.50 -2.61 -4.71
N GLU A 122 -11.63 -2.12 -5.19
CA GLU A 122 -11.89 -1.91 -6.62
C GLU A 122 -11.01 -0.79 -7.19
N PRO A 123 -10.69 -0.84 -8.49
CA PRO A 123 -10.07 0.29 -9.19
C PRO A 123 -10.90 1.57 -9.01
N GLY A 124 -10.22 2.70 -8.87
CA GLY A 124 -10.85 4.02 -8.82
C GLY A 124 -11.50 4.38 -7.47
N VAL A 125 -11.51 3.50 -6.48
CA VAL A 125 -12.09 3.79 -5.15
C VAL A 125 -11.08 4.56 -4.29
N PRO A 126 -11.37 5.83 -3.92
CA PRO A 126 -10.50 6.57 -3.01
C PRO A 126 -10.60 6.00 -1.60
N HIS A 127 -9.45 5.84 -0.96
CA HIS A 127 -9.37 5.33 0.40
C HIS A 127 -8.11 5.81 1.13
N GLU A 128 -8.22 5.84 2.45
CA GLU A 128 -7.15 6.12 3.40
C GLU A 128 -7.20 5.06 4.50
N VAL A 129 -6.04 4.61 4.99
CA VAL A 129 -5.99 3.48 5.93
C VAL A 129 -5.26 3.88 7.19
N PHE A 130 -5.93 3.72 8.32
CA PHE A 130 -5.41 4.07 9.64
C PHE A 130 -5.07 2.81 10.43
N ASN A 131 -3.88 2.78 11.04
CA ASN A 131 -3.60 1.82 12.08
C ASN A 131 -4.33 2.25 13.36
N LEU A 132 -5.19 1.38 13.89
CA LEU A 132 -5.99 1.67 15.09
C LEU A 132 -5.23 1.43 16.40
N SER A 133 -3.95 1.08 16.36
CA SER A 133 -3.10 0.84 17.53
C SER A 133 -1.96 1.85 17.59
N ASP A 134 -1.72 2.43 18.77
CA ASP A 134 -0.57 3.30 19.06
C ASP A 134 0.70 2.52 19.44
N THR A 135 0.59 1.20 19.59
CA THR A 135 1.69 0.37 20.11
C THR A 135 2.08 -0.78 19.16
N GLU A 136 1.17 -1.23 18.31
CA GLU A 136 1.40 -2.37 17.41
C GLU A 136 1.31 -1.97 15.94
N PRO A 137 2.19 -2.52 15.09
CA PRO A 137 2.09 -2.29 13.65
C PRO A 137 0.92 -3.08 13.05
N VAL A 138 0.42 -2.62 11.93
CA VAL A 138 -0.36 -3.44 11.00
C VAL A 138 0.59 -4.05 9.99
N VAL A 139 0.43 -5.36 9.74
CA VAL A 139 1.17 -6.09 8.71
C VAL A 139 0.18 -6.79 7.79
N ALA A 140 0.29 -6.57 6.50
CA ALA A 140 -0.59 -7.18 5.51
C ALA A 140 0.18 -7.64 4.27
N VAL A 141 -0.23 -8.79 3.71
CA VAL A 141 0.13 -9.17 2.34
C VAL A 141 -0.73 -8.35 1.40
N VAL A 142 -0.10 -7.76 0.38
CA VAL A 142 -0.78 -6.95 -0.65
C VAL A 142 -0.49 -7.54 -2.01
N ALA A 143 -1.54 -7.93 -2.72
CA ALA A 143 -1.50 -8.38 -4.10
C ALA A 143 -2.22 -7.37 -5.00
N ARG A 144 -1.64 -7.08 -6.15
CA ARG A 144 -2.20 -6.16 -7.15
C ARG A 144 -2.28 -6.83 -8.51
N SER A 145 -3.33 -6.57 -9.27
CA SER A 145 -3.41 -6.95 -10.68
C SER A 145 -2.64 -6.00 -11.61
N ASP A 146 -1.61 -5.36 -11.07
CA ASP A 146 -0.64 -4.52 -11.77
C ASP A 146 0.78 -5.02 -11.42
N ALA A 147 1.54 -5.35 -12.44
CA ALA A 147 2.90 -5.85 -12.24
C ALA A 147 3.92 -4.75 -11.89
N SER A 148 3.58 -3.47 -12.06
CA SER A 148 4.46 -2.32 -11.82
C SER A 148 4.55 -1.87 -10.35
N GLU A 149 3.75 -2.44 -9.46
CA GLU A 149 3.60 -2.12 -8.03
C GLU A 149 2.73 -0.88 -7.79
N TRP A 150 3.31 0.34 -7.68
CA TRP A 150 2.58 1.55 -7.29
C TRP A 150 2.64 2.72 -8.29
N GLU A 151 3.17 2.51 -9.50
CA GLU A 151 3.26 3.57 -10.50
C GLU A 151 1.90 4.13 -10.93
N HIS A 152 0.86 3.31 -10.83
CA HIS A 152 -0.51 3.70 -11.16
C HIS A 152 -1.37 4.01 -9.93
N ILE A 153 -0.74 4.52 -8.86
CA ILE A 153 -1.44 5.01 -7.67
C ILE A 153 -1.36 6.54 -7.65
N VAL A 154 -2.52 7.18 -7.50
CA VAL A 154 -2.68 8.63 -7.53
C VAL A 154 -3.14 9.13 -6.16
N PRO A 155 -2.49 10.16 -5.57
CA PRO A 155 -2.98 10.78 -4.34
C PRO A 155 -4.41 11.32 -4.51
N TYR A 156 -5.16 11.32 -3.42
CA TYR A 156 -6.54 11.81 -3.40
C TYR A 156 -6.70 12.91 -2.33
N ASP A 157 -7.35 14.00 -2.71
CA ASP A 157 -7.68 15.08 -1.79
C ASP A 157 -9.11 14.90 -1.26
N ARG A 158 -9.23 14.64 0.03
CA ARG A 158 -10.52 14.42 0.69
C ARG A 158 -11.40 15.68 0.73
N GLU A 159 -10.80 16.89 0.73
CA GLU A 159 -11.56 18.14 0.79
C GLU A 159 -12.22 18.45 -0.54
N THR A 160 -11.47 18.34 -1.63
CA THR A 160 -11.99 18.58 -2.99
C THR A 160 -12.74 17.38 -3.55
N GLY A 161 -12.53 16.17 -3.00
CA GLY A 161 -13.09 14.93 -3.52
C GLY A 161 -12.50 14.52 -4.87
N ARG A 162 -11.25 14.85 -5.14
CA ARG A 162 -10.58 14.62 -6.44
C ARG A 162 -9.19 14.03 -6.31
N PRO A 163 -8.73 13.29 -7.34
CA PRO A 163 -7.31 12.97 -7.47
C PRO A 163 -6.47 14.23 -7.51
N VAL A 164 -5.29 14.18 -6.89
CA VAL A 164 -4.29 15.25 -6.99
C VAL A 164 -3.49 15.02 -8.27
N GLU A 165 -3.58 15.95 -9.22
CA GLU A 165 -2.78 15.88 -10.44
C GLU A 165 -1.30 16.16 -10.11
N PRO A 166 -0.35 15.40 -10.69
CA PRO A 166 1.06 15.69 -10.56
C PRO A 166 1.36 17.06 -11.21
N GLU A 167 2.16 17.87 -10.51
CA GLU A 167 2.67 19.13 -11.06
C GLU A 167 3.68 18.89 -12.22
#